data_e9290892d97eb10d1d182c6ec10948ca
#
_entry.id   e9290892d97eb10d1d182c6ec10948ca
#
_cell.length_a   1.000
_cell.length_b   1.000
_cell.length_c   1.000
_cell.angle_alpha   90.00
_cell.angle_beta   90.00
_cell.angle_gamma   90.00
#
_symmetry.space_group_name_H-M   'P 1'
#
loop_
_entity.id
_entity.type
_entity.pdbx_description
1 polymer ?
#
loop_
_entity_poly.entity_id
_entity_poly.type
_entity_poly.pdbx_seq_one_letter_code
_entity_poly.pdbx_strand_id
1 'polypeptide(L)'
;MDKYIFDESNGLWYELQGDYYIPCLILSEEETQPIGLWGQRHKEYLKEHKHFIYTTMLIEGTLNSYLADVDRQAQERLLLLTKQIAEQENVTEQLKADNVMLWVQKMNEIQSRVREIIYSEIIYA
;
A
#
# COMPACT_ATOMS: atom_id res chain seq x y z
N MET A 1 -25.29 -17.38 -6.67
CA MET A 1 -25.11 -16.85 -5.31
C MET A 1 -24.79 -15.38 -5.34
N ASP A 2 -25.45 -14.63 -4.49
CA ASP A 2 -25.14 -13.22 -4.37
C ASP A 2 -23.78 -13.04 -3.71
N LYS A 3 -22.97 -12.16 -4.28
CA LYS A 3 -21.66 -11.85 -3.74
C LYS A 3 -21.74 -11.15 -2.39
N TYR A 4 -22.82 -10.41 -2.15
CA TYR A 4 -23.07 -9.68 -0.91
C TYR A 4 -24.42 -10.10 -0.34
N ILE A 5 -24.45 -10.32 0.98
CA ILE A 5 -25.70 -10.52 1.69
C ILE A 5 -25.77 -9.58 2.89
N PHE A 6 -26.98 -9.19 3.26
CA PHE A 6 -27.23 -8.33 4.41
C PHE A 6 -27.89 -9.14 5.52
N ASP A 7 -27.31 -9.08 6.70
CA ASP A 7 -27.85 -9.72 7.89
C ASP A 7 -28.58 -8.71 8.75
N GLU A 8 -29.90 -8.82 8.79
CA GLU A 8 -30.75 -7.88 9.54
C GLU A 8 -30.57 -8.02 11.05
N SER A 9 -30.11 -9.17 11.54
CA SER A 9 -29.95 -9.39 12.97
C SER A 9 -28.84 -8.56 13.61
N ASN A 10 -27.77 -8.28 12.84
CA ASN A 10 -26.64 -7.50 13.34
C ASN A 10 -26.37 -6.22 12.50
N GLY A 11 -27.13 -6.03 11.42
CA GLY A 11 -26.98 -4.84 10.56
C GLY A 11 -25.72 -4.80 9.74
N LEU A 12 -25.09 -5.93 9.51
CA LEU A 12 -23.84 -6.00 8.76
C LEU A 12 -24.04 -6.63 7.39
N TRP A 13 -23.25 -6.17 6.44
CA TRP A 13 -23.11 -6.77 5.13
C TRP A 13 -22.00 -7.81 5.16
N TYR A 14 -22.16 -8.87 4.39
CA TYR A 14 -21.17 -9.93 4.25
C TYR A 14 -20.77 -10.06 2.78
N GLU A 15 -19.49 -10.21 2.53
CA GLU A 15 -18.95 -10.47 1.20
C GLU A 15 -18.56 -11.94 1.10
N LEU A 16 -18.94 -12.58 -0.02
CA LEU A 16 -18.55 -13.95 -0.31
C LEU A 16 -17.09 -13.98 -0.76
N GLN A 17 -16.25 -14.68 0.02
CA GLN A 17 -14.87 -14.92 -0.34
C GLN A 17 -14.60 -16.42 -0.32
N GLY A 18 -14.46 -17.01 -1.52
CA GLY A 18 -14.40 -18.45 -1.64
C GLY A 18 -15.72 -19.08 -1.19
N ASP A 19 -15.66 -19.93 -0.18
CA ASP A 19 -16.83 -20.59 0.40
C ASP A 19 -17.36 -19.92 1.66
N TYR A 20 -16.76 -18.78 2.05
CA TYR A 20 -17.08 -18.11 3.33
C TYR A 20 -17.58 -16.70 3.11
N TYR A 21 -18.52 -16.30 3.97
CA TYR A 21 -18.96 -14.91 4.06
C TYR A 21 -18.16 -14.20 5.15
N ILE A 22 -17.52 -13.10 4.77
CA ILE A 22 -16.73 -12.29 5.68
C ILE A 22 -17.48 -10.99 5.96
N PRO A 23 -17.63 -10.58 7.24
CA PRO A 23 -18.30 -9.32 7.55
C PRO A 23 -17.63 -8.12 6.89
N CYS A 24 -18.43 -7.34 6.17
CA CYS A 24 -17.98 -6.07 5.65
C CYS A 24 -18.26 -5.02 6.70
N LEU A 25 -17.24 -4.58 7.41
CA LEU A 25 -17.37 -3.48 8.34
C LEU A 25 -17.50 -2.19 7.55
N ILE A 26 -18.71 -1.68 7.46
CA ILE A 26 -18.94 -0.39 6.81
C ILE A 26 -18.62 0.69 7.83
N LEU A 27 -17.41 1.21 7.73
CA LEU A 27 -16.97 2.34 8.52
C LEU A 27 -17.29 3.62 7.76
N SER A 28 -17.05 4.78 8.38
CA SER A 28 -17.21 6.06 7.69
C SER A 28 -16.32 6.12 6.44
N GLU A 29 -16.63 7.02 5.50
CA GLU A 29 -15.88 7.12 4.25
C GLU A 29 -14.38 7.31 4.49
N GLU A 30 -14.00 8.03 5.55
CA GLU A 30 -12.60 8.22 5.92
C GLU A 30 -11.94 6.92 6.35
N GLU A 31 -12.69 6.04 7.00
CA GLU A 31 -12.18 4.77 7.50
C GLU A 31 -12.19 3.68 6.43
N THR A 32 -12.87 3.90 5.31
CA THR A 32 -12.95 2.93 4.21
C THR A 32 -11.84 3.12 3.16
N GLN A 33 -11.00 4.15 3.29
CA GLN A 33 -9.89 4.33 2.36
C GLN A 33 -8.93 3.14 2.45
N PRO A 34 -8.59 2.51 1.31
CA PRO A 34 -7.69 1.37 1.35
C PRO A 34 -6.28 1.81 1.73
N ILE A 35 -5.73 1.14 2.73
CA ILE A 35 -4.35 1.32 3.14
C ILE A 35 -3.55 0.18 2.53
N GLY A 36 -2.62 0.49 1.63
CA GLY A 36 -1.77 -0.50 1.00
C GLY A 36 -0.62 -0.96 1.89
N LEU A 37 0.26 -1.74 1.31
CA LEU A 37 1.42 -2.30 2.02
C LEU A 37 2.29 -1.23 2.67
N TRP A 38 2.52 -0.13 1.97
CA TRP A 38 3.36 0.96 2.47
C TRP A 38 2.75 1.63 3.69
N GLY A 39 1.45 1.91 3.64
CA GLY A 39 0.73 2.50 4.77
C GLY A 39 0.72 1.59 5.98
N GLN A 40 0.53 0.30 5.79
CA GLN A 40 0.55 -0.67 6.88
C GLN A 40 1.92 -0.76 7.54
N ARG A 41 3.00 -0.75 6.78
CA ARG A 41 4.36 -0.75 7.32
C ARG A 41 4.65 0.51 8.11
N HIS A 42 4.20 1.66 7.63
CA HIS A 42 4.33 2.91 8.35
C HIS A 42 3.52 2.90 9.66
N LYS A 43 2.33 2.30 9.63
CA LYS A 43 1.50 2.12 10.82
C LYS A 43 2.23 1.33 11.90
N GLU A 44 2.84 0.21 11.52
CA GLU A 44 3.62 -0.60 12.45
C GLU A 44 4.81 0.16 13.02
N TYR A 45 5.50 0.91 12.16
CA TYR A 45 6.62 1.75 12.59
C TYR A 45 6.19 2.81 13.62
N LEU A 46 5.08 3.50 13.36
CA LEU A 46 4.55 4.49 14.31
C LEU A 46 4.15 3.83 15.63
N LYS A 47 3.55 2.65 15.55
CA LYS A 47 3.10 1.92 16.73
C LYS A 47 4.27 1.49 17.62
N GLU A 48 5.38 1.08 17.01
CA GLU A 48 6.56 0.61 17.75
C GLU A 48 7.50 1.73 18.20
N HIS A 49 7.71 2.74 17.36
CA HIS A 49 8.72 3.77 17.59
C HIS A 49 8.16 5.15 17.89
N LYS A 50 6.94 5.44 17.50
CA LYS A 50 6.29 6.73 17.71
C LYS A 50 4.88 6.53 18.25
N HIS A 51 4.78 5.77 19.32
CA HIS A 51 3.51 5.37 19.92
C HIS A 51 2.62 6.56 20.29
N PHE A 52 3.21 7.64 20.75
CA PHE A 52 2.45 8.84 21.13
C PHE A 52 1.71 9.42 19.93
N ILE A 53 2.40 9.56 18.80
CA ILE A 53 1.80 10.06 17.55
C ILE A 53 0.72 9.10 17.06
N TYR A 54 1.00 7.80 17.11
CA TYR A 54 0.04 6.76 16.73
C TYR A 54 -1.25 6.85 17.54
N THR A 55 -1.12 6.93 18.86
CA THR A 55 -2.26 6.99 19.77
C THR A 55 -3.06 8.27 19.57
N THR A 56 -2.38 9.40 19.40
CA THR A 56 -3.03 10.70 19.17
C THR A 56 -3.87 10.67 17.90
N MET A 57 -3.32 10.19 16.80
CA MET A 57 -4.04 10.09 15.52
C MET A 57 -5.19 9.09 15.59
N LEU A 58 -5.02 8.01 16.35
CA LEU A 58 -6.06 7.01 16.54
C LEU A 58 -7.26 7.62 17.28
N ILE A 59 -7.00 8.37 18.34
CA ILE A 59 -8.05 9.03 19.13
C ILE A 59 -8.75 10.12 18.31
N GLU A 60 -8.00 10.88 17.53
CA GLU A 60 -8.54 11.94 16.68
C GLU A 60 -9.30 11.42 15.46
N GLY A 61 -9.12 10.14 15.12
CA GLY A 61 -9.74 9.54 13.94
C GLY A 61 -9.08 9.91 12.61
N THR A 62 -7.85 10.43 12.66
CA THR A 62 -7.11 10.86 11.46
C THR A 62 -6.09 9.84 10.97
N LEU A 63 -5.92 8.74 11.69
CA LEU A 63 -4.87 7.76 11.40
C LEU A 63 -5.02 7.15 10.01
N ASN A 64 -6.22 6.71 9.63
CA ASN A 64 -6.45 6.07 8.34
C ASN A 64 -6.21 7.02 7.17
N SER A 65 -6.66 8.26 7.26
CA SER A 65 -6.41 9.27 6.23
C SER A 65 -4.93 9.55 6.07
N TYR A 66 -4.22 9.65 7.19
CA TYR A 66 -2.78 9.88 7.19
C TYR A 66 -2.04 8.71 6.53
N LEU A 67 -2.39 7.47 6.91
CA LEU A 67 -1.75 6.27 6.34
C LEU A 67 -2.06 6.09 4.86
N ALA A 68 -3.28 6.42 4.43
CA ALA A 68 -3.64 6.39 3.01
C ALA A 68 -2.82 7.41 2.20
N ASP A 69 -2.59 8.60 2.75
CA ASP A 69 -1.73 9.61 2.14
C ASP A 69 -0.28 9.14 2.03
N VAL A 70 0.25 8.53 3.09
CA VAL A 70 1.61 7.98 3.09
C VAL A 70 1.73 6.89 2.04
N ASP A 71 0.76 6.00 1.96
CA ASP A 71 0.75 4.93 0.96
C ASP A 71 0.75 5.50 -0.46
N ARG A 72 -0.10 6.49 -0.72
CA ARG A 72 -0.16 7.15 -2.02
C ARG A 72 1.18 7.81 -2.38
N GLN A 73 1.77 8.57 -1.45
CA GLN A 73 3.07 9.20 -1.66
C GLN A 73 4.15 8.17 -1.94
N ALA A 74 4.15 7.06 -1.22
CA ALA A 74 5.11 5.98 -1.45
C ALA A 74 4.94 5.36 -2.82
N GLN A 75 3.71 5.13 -3.26
CA GLN A 75 3.44 4.57 -4.59
C GLN A 75 3.86 5.53 -5.71
N GLU A 76 3.55 6.81 -5.59
CA GLU A 76 3.96 7.83 -6.56
C GLU A 76 5.48 7.93 -6.65
N ARG A 77 6.15 7.91 -5.50
CA ARG A 77 7.60 7.95 -5.43
C ARG A 77 8.22 6.70 -6.04
N LEU A 78 7.62 5.54 -5.80
CA LEU A 78 8.06 4.27 -6.38
C LEU A 78 8.06 4.34 -7.92
N LEU A 79 6.95 4.80 -8.50
CA LEU A 79 6.83 4.92 -9.94
C LEU A 79 7.84 5.91 -10.52
N LEU A 80 7.98 7.07 -9.88
CA LEU A 80 8.90 8.11 -10.34
C LEU A 80 10.35 7.64 -10.29
N LEU A 81 10.78 7.10 -9.16
CA LEU A 81 12.16 6.64 -8.99
C LEU A 81 12.48 5.45 -9.89
N THR A 82 11.55 4.51 -10.03
CA THR A 82 11.72 3.37 -10.93
C THR A 82 11.95 3.84 -12.35
N LYS A 83 11.14 4.79 -12.82
CA LYS A 83 11.28 5.36 -14.15
C LYS A 83 12.62 6.07 -14.34
N GLN A 84 12.99 6.90 -13.38
CA GLN A 84 14.25 7.65 -13.45
C GLN A 84 15.47 6.75 -13.50
N ILE A 85 15.52 5.75 -12.61
CA ILE A 85 16.65 4.82 -12.57
C ILE A 85 16.69 3.94 -13.82
N ALA A 86 15.53 3.49 -14.30
CA ALA A 86 15.46 2.72 -15.54
C ALA A 86 16.00 3.51 -16.73
N GLU A 87 15.69 4.79 -16.83
CA GLU A 87 16.22 5.65 -17.87
C GLU A 87 17.73 5.84 -17.74
N GLN A 88 18.24 6.02 -16.53
CA GLN A 88 19.67 6.18 -16.27
C GLN A 88 20.46 4.92 -16.61
N GLU A 89 19.91 3.75 -16.36
CA GLU A 89 20.57 2.47 -16.62
C GLU A 89 20.23 1.88 -17.99
N ASN A 90 19.52 2.62 -18.83
CA ASN A 90 19.10 2.19 -20.18
C ASN A 90 18.24 0.92 -20.18
N VAL A 91 17.45 0.74 -19.14
CA VAL A 91 16.48 -0.36 -19.05
C VAL A 91 15.20 0.11 -19.74
N THR A 92 15.07 -0.19 -21.02
CA THR A 92 14.01 0.34 -21.89
C THR A 92 13.12 -0.76 -22.41
N GLU A 93 12.03 -0.38 -23.08
CA GLU A 93 11.15 -1.31 -23.78
C GLU A 93 11.88 -2.08 -24.86
N GLN A 94 12.89 -1.49 -25.47
CA GLN A 94 13.72 -2.16 -26.46
C GLN A 94 14.51 -3.29 -25.82
N LEU A 95 15.07 -3.10 -24.64
CA LEU A 95 15.75 -4.17 -23.90
C LEU A 95 14.79 -5.30 -23.58
N LYS A 96 13.56 -4.99 -23.23
CA LYS A 96 12.51 -5.97 -22.97
C LYS A 96 12.23 -6.81 -24.23
N ALA A 97 12.21 -6.17 -25.41
CA ALA A 97 11.99 -6.85 -26.67
C ALA A 97 13.19 -7.72 -27.08
N ASP A 98 14.42 -7.23 -26.82
CA ASP A 98 15.65 -7.92 -27.22
C ASP A 98 16.05 -9.03 -26.26
N ASN A 99 15.90 -8.81 -24.94
CA ASN A 99 16.29 -9.77 -23.92
C ASN A 99 15.39 -9.64 -22.68
N VAL A 100 14.30 -10.35 -22.68
CA VAL A 100 13.29 -10.32 -21.62
C VAL A 100 13.89 -10.69 -20.25
N MET A 101 14.73 -11.72 -20.22
CA MET A 101 15.31 -12.21 -18.96
C MET A 101 16.21 -11.16 -18.30
N LEU A 102 17.04 -10.50 -19.08
CA LEU A 102 17.89 -9.43 -18.58
C LEU A 102 17.05 -8.23 -18.13
N TRP A 103 16.01 -7.89 -18.88
CA TRP A 103 15.09 -6.81 -18.51
C TRP A 103 14.43 -7.08 -17.15
N VAL A 104 13.93 -8.32 -16.93
CA VAL A 104 13.31 -8.72 -15.67
C VAL A 104 14.29 -8.60 -14.51
N GLN A 105 15.51 -9.11 -14.69
CA GLN A 105 16.55 -9.04 -13.64
C GLN A 105 16.87 -7.58 -13.27
N LYS A 106 17.05 -6.73 -14.27
CA LYS A 106 17.36 -5.32 -14.03
C LYS A 106 16.21 -4.58 -13.38
N MET A 107 14.99 -4.83 -13.81
CA MET A 107 13.81 -4.20 -13.20
C MET A 107 13.63 -4.64 -11.74
N ASN A 108 13.89 -5.91 -11.43
CA ASN A 108 13.82 -6.41 -10.05
C ASN A 108 14.86 -5.75 -9.16
N GLU A 109 16.09 -5.56 -9.65
CA GLU A 109 17.15 -4.83 -8.93
C GLU A 109 16.73 -3.38 -8.67
N ILE A 110 16.21 -2.70 -9.70
CA ILE A 110 15.78 -1.30 -9.60
C ILE A 110 14.66 -1.18 -8.57
N GLN A 111 13.66 -2.05 -8.62
CA GLN A 111 12.56 -2.03 -7.67
C GLN A 111 13.03 -2.27 -6.24
N SER A 112 13.98 -3.17 -6.05
CA SER A 112 14.54 -3.45 -4.73
C SER A 112 15.25 -2.22 -4.14
N ARG A 113 16.07 -1.55 -4.94
CA ARG A 113 16.75 -0.30 -4.53
C ARG A 113 15.75 0.81 -4.21
N VAL A 114 14.74 0.97 -5.06
CA VAL A 114 13.71 2.01 -4.87
C VAL A 114 12.92 1.75 -3.58
N ARG A 115 12.57 0.51 -3.30
CA ARG A 115 11.88 0.16 -2.05
C ARG A 115 12.70 0.53 -0.82
N GLU A 116 13.98 0.27 -0.83
CA GLU A 116 14.87 0.65 0.27
C GLU A 116 14.90 2.16 0.48
N ILE A 117 14.96 2.92 -0.61
CA ILE A 117 14.92 4.38 -0.56
C ILE A 117 13.61 4.87 0.05
N ILE A 118 12.49 4.31 -0.38
CA ILE A 118 11.18 4.69 0.14
C ILE A 118 11.05 4.33 1.62
N TYR A 119 11.52 3.17 2.04
CA TYR A 119 11.51 2.80 3.46
C TYR A 119 12.27 3.81 4.30
N SER A 120 13.46 4.24 3.86
CA SER A 120 14.26 5.18 4.64
C SER A 120 13.73 6.61 4.58
N GLU A 121 13.16 7.05 3.46
CA GLU A 121 12.69 8.43 3.29
C GLU A 121 11.28 8.67 3.84
N ILE A 122 10.38 7.72 3.71
CA ILE A 122 8.97 7.90 4.01
C ILE A 122 8.51 7.01 5.16
N ILE A 123 8.77 5.73 5.07
CA ILE A 123 8.16 4.74 5.95
C ILE A 123 8.82 4.74 7.34
N TYR A 124 10.13 4.79 7.40
CA TYR A 124 10.89 4.75 8.65
C TYR A 124 11.60 6.08 8.97
N ALA A 125 11.05 7.15 8.46
CA ALA A 125 11.60 8.49 8.69
C ALA A 125 11.33 9.03 10.09
#